data_8aff547772bb90e36dfb9fbd2a84bda6
#
_entry.id   8aff547772bb90e36dfb9fbd2a84bda6
#
_cell.length_a   1.000
_cell.length_b   1.000
_cell.length_c   1.000
_cell.angle_alpha   90.00
_cell.angle_beta   90.00
_cell.angle_gamma   90.00
#
_symmetry.space_group_name_H-M   'P 1'
#
loop_
_entity.id
_entity.type
_entity.pdbx_description
1 polymer ?
#
loop_
_entity_poly.entity_id
_entity_poly.type
_entity_poly.pdbx_seq_one_letter_code
_entity_poly.pdbx_strand_id
1 'polypeptide(L)'
;MKLLRIGEKNYEKPAILSKDGKIIDISSCIKDFNPDNLNFETISKLQSIDLSSLPELSSSERIGSCITNPGKFIAIGLNFSDHAAETGSKPPSEPIVFMKATSCINGPNDDIEITKDSKKLDWEVELGIVIGKHAKHISEKQSQDHILGYCLVNDVSEREWQIEKKGQWVKGKSHDTFGPIGPYLVTKDEISNANSLNMSCLLYTSDAADEQLS
;
A
#
# COMPACT_ATOMS: atom_id res chain seq x y z
N MET A 1 -1.86 -14.04 -7.87
CA MET A 1 -1.37 -14.53 -6.55
C MET A 1 -1.55 -13.42 -5.50
N LYS A 2 -1.69 -13.80 -4.23
CA LYS A 2 -1.70 -12.84 -3.10
C LYS A 2 -0.45 -13.05 -2.27
N LEU A 3 0.44 -12.07 -2.29
CA LEU A 3 1.73 -12.08 -1.60
C LEU A 3 1.62 -11.24 -0.32
N LEU A 4 2.20 -11.70 0.78
CA LEU A 4 2.19 -11.00 2.06
C LEU A 4 3.50 -11.22 2.81
N ARG A 5 3.75 -10.40 3.81
CA ARG A 5 4.85 -10.56 4.75
C ARG A 5 4.26 -10.73 6.14
N ILE A 6 4.68 -11.75 6.87
CA ILE A 6 4.08 -12.17 8.13
C ILE A 6 5.14 -12.43 9.20
N GLY A 7 4.84 -12.09 10.43
CA GLY A 7 5.73 -12.25 11.59
C GLY A 7 6.00 -10.93 12.32
N GLU A 8 6.96 -10.96 13.24
CA GLU A 8 7.36 -9.80 14.02
C GLU A 8 7.91 -8.67 13.14
N LYS A 9 7.69 -7.43 13.57
CA LYS A 9 8.16 -6.23 12.85
C LYS A 9 9.67 -6.29 12.63
N ASN A 10 10.11 -6.11 11.39
CA ASN A 10 11.47 -6.22 10.87
C ASN A 10 12.03 -7.66 10.75
N TYR A 11 11.25 -8.67 11.10
CA TYR A 11 11.60 -10.09 10.97
C TYR A 11 10.54 -10.87 10.18
N GLU A 12 9.71 -10.13 9.43
CA GLU A 12 8.67 -10.74 8.62
C GLU A 12 9.25 -11.70 7.58
N LYS A 13 8.52 -12.76 7.33
CA LYS A 13 8.81 -13.74 6.28
C LYS A 13 7.92 -13.50 5.08
N PRO A 14 8.43 -13.67 3.85
CA PRO A 14 7.60 -13.68 2.66
C PRO A 14 6.71 -14.91 2.63
N ALA A 15 5.44 -14.71 2.29
CA ALA A 15 4.44 -15.76 2.25
C ALA A 15 3.46 -15.56 1.09
N ILE A 16 2.74 -16.62 0.73
CA ILE A 16 1.65 -16.64 -0.24
C ILE A 16 0.37 -17.02 0.48
N LEU A 17 -0.70 -16.27 0.25
CA LEU A 17 -2.04 -16.73 0.58
C LEU A 17 -2.53 -17.65 -0.54
N SER A 18 -2.69 -18.92 -0.24
CA SER A 18 -3.19 -19.94 -1.15
C SER A 18 -4.68 -19.79 -1.43
N LYS A 19 -5.19 -20.51 -2.43
CA LYS A 19 -6.61 -20.46 -2.81
C LYS A 19 -7.55 -21.02 -1.74
N ASP A 20 -7.07 -21.94 -0.92
CA ASP A 20 -7.79 -22.52 0.23
C ASP A 20 -7.64 -21.71 1.53
N GLY A 21 -7.03 -20.53 1.45
CA GLY A 21 -6.93 -19.58 2.55
C GLY A 21 -5.76 -19.83 3.52
N LYS A 22 -4.84 -20.72 3.18
CA LYS A 22 -3.64 -20.98 3.98
C LYS A 22 -2.54 -20.00 3.68
N ILE A 23 -1.77 -19.64 4.68
CA ILE A 23 -0.58 -18.80 4.54
C ILE A 23 0.66 -19.71 4.46
N ILE A 24 1.32 -19.70 3.32
CA ILE A 24 2.44 -20.59 3.03
C ILE A 24 3.75 -19.82 3.07
N ASP A 25 4.67 -20.26 3.92
CA ASP A 25 6.03 -19.71 4.04
C ASP A 25 6.84 -20.03 2.77
N ILE A 26 7.29 -19.00 2.09
CA ILE A 26 8.13 -19.11 0.89
C ILE A 26 9.54 -18.55 1.10
N SER A 27 9.97 -18.39 2.35
CA SER A 27 11.30 -17.87 2.68
C SER A 27 12.47 -18.74 2.18
N SER A 28 12.21 -20.01 1.91
CA SER A 28 13.17 -20.90 1.22
C SER A 28 13.31 -20.61 -0.28
N CYS A 29 12.33 -19.93 -0.88
CA CYS A 29 12.27 -19.66 -2.32
C CYS A 29 12.68 -18.22 -2.66
N ILE A 30 12.42 -17.28 -1.78
CA ILE A 30 12.72 -15.86 -1.94
C ILE A 30 13.10 -15.25 -0.59
N LYS A 31 14.06 -14.35 -0.59
CA LYS A 31 14.52 -13.72 0.64
C LYS A 31 13.49 -12.76 1.24
N ASP A 32 12.90 -11.91 0.45
CA ASP A 32 11.86 -10.94 0.84
C ASP A 32 11.26 -10.23 -0.38
N PHE A 33 10.14 -9.54 -0.23
CA PHE A 33 9.50 -8.71 -1.25
C PHE A 33 10.07 -7.28 -1.24
N ASN A 34 11.30 -7.14 -1.66
CA ASN A 34 12.04 -5.88 -1.78
C ASN A 34 12.37 -5.58 -3.26
N PRO A 35 12.92 -4.41 -3.60
CA PRO A 35 13.23 -4.03 -4.98
C PRO A 35 14.15 -4.99 -5.75
N ASP A 36 15.01 -5.73 -5.06
CA ASP A 36 15.93 -6.65 -5.71
C ASP A 36 15.24 -7.96 -6.14
N ASN A 37 14.22 -8.36 -5.37
CA ASN A 37 13.56 -9.65 -5.53
C ASN A 37 12.16 -9.54 -6.13
N LEU A 38 11.50 -8.38 -6.06
CA LEU A 38 10.11 -8.22 -6.48
C LEU A 38 10.05 -7.78 -7.96
N ASN A 39 10.05 -8.74 -8.86
CA ASN A 39 10.01 -8.55 -10.31
C ASN A 39 9.22 -9.67 -11.01
N PHE A 40 8.98 -9.52 -12.32
CA PHE A 40 8.19 -10.48 -13.11
C PHE A 40 8.80 -11.88 -13.16
N GLU A 41 10.14 -11.99 -13.20
CA GLU A 41 10.81 -13.28 -13.20
C GLU A 41 10.56 -14.04 -11.89
N THR A 42 10.67 -13.35 -10.77
CA THR A 42 10.36 -13.89 -9.44
C THR A 42 8.90 -14.35 -9.36
N ILE A 43 7.95 -13.51 -9.81
CA ILE A 43 6.53 -13.91 -9.82
C ILE A 43 6.31 -15.17 -10.65
N SER A 44 6.90 -15.25 -11.84
CA SER A 44 6.80 -16.44 -12.70
C SER A 44 7.36 -17.69 -12.01
N LYS A 45 8.48 -17.58 -11.31
CA LYS A 45 9.04 -18.69 -10.52
C LYS A 45 8.11 -19.11 -9.40
N LEU A 46 7.56 -18.14 -8.63
CA LEU A 46 6.64 -18.44 -7.54
C LEU A 46 5.34 -19.10 -8.02
N GLN A 47 4.85 -18.75 -9.20
CA GLN A 47 3.67 -19.38 -9.82
C GLN A 47 3.89 -20.87 -10.16
N SER A 48 5.13 -21.30 -10.35
CA SER A 48 5.48 -22.67 -10.68
C SER A 48 5.78 -23.58 -9.47
N ILE A 49 5.81 -23.03 -8.26
CA ILE A 49 6.14 -23.78 -7.04
C ILE A 49 4.94 -24.60 -6.57
N ASP A 50 5.22 -25.85 -6.16
CA ASP A 50 4.26 -26.65 -5.43
C ASP A 50 4.16 -26.19 -3.98
N LEU A 51 3.14 -25.39 -3.69
CA LEU A 51 2.89 -24.82 -2.36
C LEU A 51 2.59 -25.91 -1.30
N SER A 52 2.14 -27.10 -1.70
CA SER A 52 1.78 -28.15 -0.75
C SER A 52 2.99 -28.74 -0.03
N SER A 53 4.18 -28.55 -0.57
CA SER A 53 5.46 -29.01 0.00
C SER A 53 6.10 -28.03 0.98
N LEU A 54 5.53 -26.83 1.13
CA LEU A 54 6.09 -25.74 1.93
C LEU A 54 5.37 -25.60 3.27
N PRO A 55 6.04 -25.04 4.30
CA PRO A 55 5.45 -24.87 5.63
C PRO A 55 4.25 -23.93 5.61
N GLU A 56 3.21 -24.25 6.38
CA GLU A 56 2.09 -23.39 6.66
C GLU A 56 2.40 -22.51 7.90
N LEU A 57 2.10 -21.22 7.81
CA LEU A 57 2.23 -20.26 8.91
C LEU A 57 0.87 -20.01 9.58
N SER A 58 0.90 -19.62 10.84
CA SER A 58 -0.32 -19.28 11.57
C SER A 58 -0.95 -18.00 11.06
N SER A 59 -2.25 -18.03 10.79
CA SER A 59 -3.03 -16.83 10.41
C SER A 59 -3.21 -15.83 11.55
N SER A 60 -2.85 -16.20 12.79
CA SER A 60 -2.89 -15.30 13.95
C SER A 60 -1.62 -14.44 14.11
N GLU A 61 -0.59 -14.69 13.31
CA GLU A 61 0.62 -13.86 13.35
C GLU A 61 0.36 -12.49 12.72
N ARG A 62 1.16 -11.49 13.13
CA ARG A 62 1.11 -10.13 12.58
C ARG A 62 1.41 -10.15 11.08
N ILE A 63 0.58 -9.45 10.31
CA ILE A 63 0.85 -9.16 8.90
C ILE A 63 1.57 -7.81 8.81
N GLY A 64 2.77 -7.81 8.26
CA GLY A 64 3.53 -6.61 7.97
C GLY A 64 3.14 -5.97 6.63
N SER A 65 3.80 -4.87 6.26
CA SER A 65 3.62 -4.31 4.92
C SER A 65 3.95 -5.35 3.86
N CYS A 66 3.13 -5.46 2.81
CA CYS A 66 3.29 -6.51 1.79
C CYS A 66 4.54 -6.33 0.89
N ILE A 67 5.19 -5.16 0.96
CA ILE A 67 6.48 -4.86 0.33
C ILE A 67 7.42 -4.22 1.35
N THR A 68 8.72 -4.33 1.15
CA THR A 68 9.73 -3.70 2.01
C THR A 68 10.74 -2.88 1.22
N ASN A 69 11.23 -1.80 1.83
CA ASN A 69 12.30 -0.94 1.31
C ASN A 69 12.12 -0.48 -0.16
N PRO A 70 10.95 -0.02 -0.59
CA PRO A 70 10.83 0.52 -1.94
C PRO A 70 11.70 1.77 -2.08
N GLY A 71 12.32 1.94 -3.25
CA GLY A 71 13.17 3.11 -3.51
C GLY A 71 12.39 4.42 -3.59
N LYS A 72 11.09 4.36 -3.87
CA LYS A 72 10.19 5.51 -3.95
C LYS A 72 8.80 5.13 -3.50
N PHE A 73 8.11 6.07 -2.86
CA PHE A 73 6.69 6.01 -2.57
C PHE A 73 6.06 7.29 -3.12
N ILE A 74 5.57 7.21 -4.36
CA ILE A 74 5.00 8.34 -5.10
C ILE A 74 3.48 8.26 -4.98
N ALA A 75 2.85 9.39 -4.74
CA ALA A 75 1.40 9.52 -4.68
C ALA A 75 0.90 10.55 -5.71
N ILE A 76 -0.34 10.35 -6.15
CA ILE A 76 -1.02 11.21 -7.11
C ILE A 76 -2.26 11.79 -6.41
N GLY A 77 -2.25 13.09 -6.18
CA GLY A 77 -3.36 13.78 -5.53
C GLY A 77 -4.55 14.03 -6.47
N LEU A 78 -5.76 14.07 -5.89
CA LEU A 78 -7.03 14.35 -6.57
C LEU A 78 -7.27 13.50 -7.84
N ASN A 79 -6.91 12.22 -7.78
CA ASN A 79 -7.00 11.29 -8.90
C ASN A 79 -8.28 10.42 -8.90
N PHE A 80 -9.17 10.58 -7.91
CA PHE A 80 -10.50 9.97 -7.89
C PHE A 80 -11.57 11.01 -8.23
N SER A 81 -12.39 10.71 -9.25
CA SER A 81 -13.45 11.58 -9.74
C SER A 81 -14.47 11.91 -8.64
N ASP A 82 -14.81 10.92 -7.83
CA ASP A 82 -15.79 11.05 -6.76
C ASP A 82 -15.29 11.98 -5.66
N HIS A 83 -14.04 11.84 -5.26
CA HIS A 83 -13.41 12.74 -4.28
C HIS A 83 -13.31 14.19 -4.80
N ALA A 84 -12.99 14.38 -6.07
CA ALA A 84 -13.00 15.72 -6.67
C ALA A 84 -14.41 16.34 -6.65
N ALA A 85 -15.45 15.55 -6.91
CA ALA A 85 -16.84 15.99 -6.85
C ALA A 85 -17.28 16.37 -5.42
N GLU A 86 -16.94 15.55 -4.41
CA GLU A 86 -17.26 15.79 -3.00
C GLU A 86 -16.62 17.09 -2.48
N THR A 87 -15.38 17.36 -2.85
CA THR A 87 -14.65 18.57 -2.45
C THR A 87 -14.98 19.81 -3.30
N GLY A 88 -15.84 19.67 -4.31
CA GLY A 88 -16.15 20.74 -5.28
C GLY A 88 -14.95 21.15 -6.13
N SER A 89 -13.93 20.32 -6.17
CA SER A 89 -12.71 20.58 -6.93
C SER A 89 -12.86 20.12 -8.39
N LYS A 90 -12.23 20.84 -9.30
CA LYS A 90 -12.12 20.36 -10.68
C LYS A 90 -10.95 19.36 -10.77
N PRO A 91 -11.11 18.27 -11.54
CA PRO A 91 -9.97 17.41 -11.85
C PRO A 91 -8.79 18.24 -12.36
N PRO A 92 -7.58 18.05 -11.86
CA PRO A 92 -6.42 18.80 -12.31
C PRO A 92 -6.09 18.45 -13.77
N SER A 93 -5.54 19.42 -14.52
CA SER A 93 -5.16 19.23 -15.93
C SER A 93 -3.92 18.34 -16.11
N GLU A 94 -3.17 18.14 -15.06
CA GLU A 94 -2.00 17.24 -14.97
C GLU A 94 -1.95 16.60 -13.58
N PRO A 95 -1.30 15.44 -13.42
CA PRO A 95 -1.22 14.78 -12.12
C PRO A 95 -0.52 15.64 -11.07
N ILE A 96 -1.14 15.79 -9.89
CA ILE A 96 -0.49 16.40 -8.72
C ILE A 96 0.40 15.32 -8.09
N VAL A 97 1.70 15.40 -8.34
CA VAL A 97 2.66 14.41 -7.88
C VAL A 97 3.31 14.85 -6.57
N PHE A 98 3.26 13.99 -5.57
CA PHE A 98 4.01 14.18 -4.34
C PHE A 98 4.62 12.86 -3.87
N MET A 99 5.45 12.91 -2.83
CA MET A 99 6.09 11.73 -2.26
C MET A 99 5.69 11.57 -0.81
N LYS A 100 5.55 10.30 -0.41
CA LYS A 100 5.64 9.90 0.99
C LYS A 100 7.05 9.39 1.24
N ALA A 101 7.64 9.71 2.38
CA ALA A 101 8.90 9.10 2.78
C ALA A 101 8.74 7.58 2.88
N THR A 102 9.66 6.82 2.34
CA THR A 102 9.58 5.35 2.41
C THR A 102 9.67 4.82 3.84
N SER A 103 10.22 5.61 4.75
CA SER A 103 10.24 5.33 6.20
C SER A 103 8.87 5.39 6.88
N CYS A 104 7.85 5.98 6.25
CA CYS A 104 6.50 6.00 6.80
C CYS A 104 5.72 4.69 6.59
N ILE A 105 6.27 3.74 5.82
CA ILE A 105 5.61 2.46 5.53
C ILE A 105 5.40 1.68 6.83
N ASN A 106 4.19 1.15 6.98
CA ASN A 106 3.75 0.40 8.14
C ASN A 106 2.95 -0.83 7.71
N GLY A 107 2.76 -1.78 8.61
CA GLY A 107 1.87 -2.91 8.38
C GLY A 107 0.40 -2.47 8.30
N PRO A 108 -0.45 -3.21 7.58
CA PRO A 108 -1.85 -2.83 7.35
C PRO A 108 -2.70 -2.79 8.63
N ASN A 109 -2.30 -3.53 9.65
CA ASN A 109 -3.00 -3.63 10.94
C ASN A 109 -2.16 -3.10 12.11
N ASP A 110 -1.02 -2.46 11.83
CA ASP A 110 -0.19 -1.84 12.87
C ASP A 110 -0.79 -0.48 13.27
N ASP A 111 -0.52 -0.07 14.48
CA ASP A 111 -0.96 1.23 15.00
C ASP A 111 -0.37 2.37 14.18
N ILE A 112 -1.18 3.41 13.97
CA ILE A 112 -0.74 4.68 13.42
C ILE A 112 -0.40 5.60 14.59
N GLU A 113 0.86 6.01 14.69
CA GLU A 113 1.33 6.89 15.75
C GLU A 113 0.93 8.33 15.45
N ILE A 114 0.06 8.90 16.27
CA ILE A 114 -0.33 10.30 16.15
C ILE A 114 0.86 11.18 16.55
N THR A 115 1.34 11.97 15.60
CA THR A 115 2.46 12.88 15.82
C THR A 115 2.09 13.94 16.88
N LYS A 116 3.06 14.29 17.74
CA LYS A 116 2.90 15.40 18.69
C LYS A 116 2.44 16.68 17.99
N ASP A 117 1.47 17.34 18.57
CA ASP A 117 0.85 18.57 18.04
C ASP A 117 0.01 18.36 16.74
N SER A 118 -0.29 17.10 16.35
CA SER A 118 -1.27 16.80 15.31
C SER A 118 -2.67 17.22 15.75
N LYS A 119 -3.42 17.83 14.83
CA LYS A 119 -4.77 18.33 15.11
C LYS A 119 -5.79 17.91 14.08
N LYS A 120 -5.34 17.54 12.88
CA LYS A 120 -6.18 17.27 11.72
C LYS A 120 -5.73 15.99 11.01
N LEU A 121 -5.56 14.91 11.79
CA LEU A 121 -5.25 13.60 11.25
C LEU A 121 -6.45 13.07 10.46
N ASP A 122 -6.16 12.54 9.28
CA ASP A 122 -7.17 12.03 8.36
C ASP A 122 -6.65 10.77 7.65
N TRP A 123 -7.55 9.95 7.12
CA TRP A 123 -7.26 8.72 6.39
C TRP A 123 -7.63 8.89 4.92
N GLU A 124 -6.94 8.17 4.05
CA GLU A 124 -7.24 8.11 2.62
C GLU A 124 -7.05 6.68 2.14
N VAL A 125 -8.14 6.00 1.75
CA VAL A 125 -8.04 4.70 1.11
C VAL A 125 -7.57 4.87 -0.33
N GLU A 126 -6.46 4.20 -0.67
CA GLU A 126 -5.79 4.36 -1.96
C GLU A 126 -5.46 3.02 -2.61
N LEU A 127 -5.42 3.01 -3.95
CA LEU A 127 -4.91 1.89 -4.72
C LEU A 127 -3.42 2.06 -4.96
N GLY A 128 -2.62 1.24 -4.29
CA GLY A 128 -1.19 1.17 -4.53
C GLY A 128 -0.86 0.36 -5.79
N ILE A 129 0.01 0.90 -6.64
CA ILE A 129 0.52 0.23 -7.84
C ILE A 129 1.99 -0.12 -7.62
N VAL A 130 2.32 -1.40 -7.70
CA VAL A 130 3.70 -1.87 -7.55
C VAL A 130 4.34 -2.06 -8.92
N ILE A 131 5.44 -1.33 -9.15
CA ILE A 131 6.22 -1.40 -10.39
C ILE A 131 7.21 -2.54 -10.31
N GLY A 132 7.13 -3.48 -11.25
CA GLY A 132 7.95 -4.71 -11.27
C GLY A 132 9.12 -4.70 -12.24
N LYS A 133 9.28 -3.61 -13.00
CA LYS A 133 10.38 -3.50 -13.96
C LYS A 133 10.76 -2.04 -14.15
N HIS A 134 12.05 -1.79 -14.37
CA HIS A 134 12.56 -0.43 -14.57
C HIS A 134 11.82 0.31 -15.69
N ALA A 135 11.37 1.53 -15.42
CA ALA A 135 10.65 2.39 -16.35
C ALA A 135 11.32 3.77 -16.42
N LYS A 136 11.70 4.19 -17.64
CA LYS A 136 12.22 5.53 -17.92
C LYS A 136 11.84 5.93 -19.33
N HIS A 137 11.22 7.10 -19.48
CA HIS A 137 10.78 7.62 -20.80
C HIS A 137 9.90 6.66 -21.60
N ILE A 138 9.06 5.89 -20.91
CA ILE A 138 8.10 5.00 -21.54
C ILE A 138 6.85 5.76 -22.00
N SER A 139 6.17 5.26 -23.02
CA SER A 139 4.87 5.79 -23.41
C SER A 139 3.76 5.34 -22.45
N GLU A 140 2.64 6.06 -22.46
CA GLU A 140 1.44 5.69 -21.70
C GLU A 140 0.99 4.24 -21.99
N LYS A 141 0.98 3.85 -23.27
CA LYS A 141 0.62 2.50 -23.71
C LYS A 141 1.50 1.39 -23.10
N GLN A 142 2.78 1.71 -22.85
CA GLN A 142 3.74 0.77 -22.26
C GLN A 142 3.65 0.70 -20.74
N SER A 143 2.97 1.66 -20.10
CA SER A 143 2.90 1.75 -18.63
C SER A 143 2.38 0.46 -18.00
N GLN A 144 1.37 -0.14 -18.62
CA GLN A 144 0.75 -1.38 -18.16
C GLN A 144 1.71 -2.57 -18.09
N ASP A 145 2.75 -2.61 -18.94
CA ASP A 145 3.75 -3.69 -18.97
C ASP A 145 4.74 -3.61 -17.79
N HIS A 146 4.69 -2.51 -17.03
CA HIS A 146 5.57 -2.29 -15.89
C HIS A 146 4.88 -2.55 -14.54
N ILE A 147 3.56 -2.70 -14.52
CA ILE A 147 2.77 -2.96 -13.31
C ILE A 147 2.88 -4.45 -12.94
N LEU A 148 3.44 -4.72 -11.77
CA LEU A 148 3.53 -6.07 -11.20
C LEU A 148 2.25 -6.50 -10.53
N GLY A 149 1.60 -5.58 -9.83
CA GLY A 149 0.39 -5.84 -9.08
C GLY A 149 -0.09 -4.62 -8.30
N TYR A 150 -1.06 -4.86 -7.44
CA TYR A 150 -1.79 -3.83 -6.71
C TYR A 150 -1.89 -4.19 -5.23
N CYS A 151 -1.95 -3.17 -4.38
CA CYS A 151 -2.19 -3.33 -2.94
C CYS A 151 -3.10 -2.19 -2.45
N LEU A 152 -3.66 -2.35 -1.26
CA LEU A 152 -4.28 -1.23 -0.57
C LEU A 152 -3.22 -0.41 0.15
N VAL A 153 -3.45 0.89 0.19
CA VAL A 153 -2.64 1.85 0.94
C VAL A 153 -3.58 2.74 1.75
N ASN A 154 -3.16 3.11 2.94
CA ASN A 154 -3.76 4.23 3.65
C ASN A 154 -2.79 5.41 3.57
N ASP A 155 -3.12 6.43 2.77
CA ASP A 155 -2.34 7.67 2.68
C ASP A 155 -2.68 8.60 3.85
N VAL A 156 -2.30 8.21 5.06
CA VAL A 156 -2.55 8.96 6.28
C VAL A 156 -1.98 10.36 6.17
N SER A 157 -2.79 11.36 6.56
CA SER A 157 -2.53 12.77 6.32
C SER A 157 -2.76 13.59 7.57
N GLU A 158 -1.81 14.43 7.95
CA GLU A 158 -2.06 15.54 8.88
C GLU A 158 -2.37 16.79 8.06
N ARG A 159 -3.64 17.12 7.94
CA ARG A 159 -4.15 18.15 7.02
C ARG A 159 -3.64 19.56 7.30
N GLU A 160 -3.50 19.94 8.58
CA GLU A 160 -2.92 21.25 8.93
C GLU A 160 -1.51 21.40 8.38
N TRP A 161 -0.70 20.34 8.50
CA TRP A 161 0.69 20.37 8.05
C TRP A 161 0.83 20.21 6.55
N GLN A 162 -0.06 19.47 5.94
CA GLN A 162 -0.11 19.31 4.48
C GLN A 162 -0.45 20.63 3.78
N ILE A 163 -1.52 21.30 4.21
CA ILE A 163 -2.15 22.39 3.45
C ILE A 163 -1.85 23.75 4.09
N GLU A 164 -2.06 23.90 5.40
CA GLU A 164 -2.07 25.21 6.06
C GLU A 164 -0.66 25.71 6.40
N LYS A 165 0.32 24.81 6.54
CA LYS A 165 1.72 25.17 6.83
C LYS A 165 2.57 25.25 5.55
N LYS A 166 2.32 26.25 4.70
CA LYS A 166 3.08 26.60 3.49
C LYS A 166 2.98 25.61 2.32
N GLY A 167 2.00 24.70 2.33
CA GLY A 167 1.68 23.87 1.17
C GLY A 167 2.72 22.82 0.77
N GLN A 168 3.65 22.48 1.66
CA GLN A 168 4.57 21.36 1.45
C GLN A 168 3.93 20.06 1.91
N TRP A 169 3.25 19.36 1.02
CA TRP A 169 2.42 18.20 1.35
C TRP A 169 3.17 17.10 2.10
N VAL A 170 4.43 16.86 1.75
CA VAL A 170 5.26 15.85 2.41
C VAL A 170 5.28 15.97 3.94
N LYS A 171 5.16 17.19 4.46
CA LYS A 171 5.14 17.45 5.92
C LYS A 171 3.97 16.81 6.63
N GLY A 172 2.81 16.73 5.98
CA GLY A 172 1.62 16.10 6.53
C GLY A 172 1.43 14.65 6.10
N LYS A 173 2.23 14.17 5.15
CA LYS A 173 2.07 12.86 4.50
C LYS A 173 3.14 11.83 4.87
N SER A 174 4.22 12.22 5.56
CA SER A 174 5.42 11.39 5.70
C SER A 174 5.90 11.17 7.12
N HIS A 175 5.03 11.34 8.13
CA HIS A 175 5.36 10.91 9.49
C HIS A 175 5.50 9.40 9.56
N ASP A 176 6.28 8.95 10.53
CA ASP A 176 6.42 7.52 10.79
C ASP A 176 5.02 6.88 10.95
N THR A 177 4.84 5.68 10.41
CA THR A 177 3.57 4.94 10.37
C THR A 177 2.45 5.50 9.47
N PHE A 178 2.65 6.63 8.79
CA PHE A 178 1.61 7.26 7.94
C PHE A 178 1.40 6.60 6.57
N GLY A 179 2.00 5.45 6.33
CA GLY A 179 1.87 4.69 5.08
C GLY A 179 1.57 3.21 5.29
N PRO A 180 0.48 2.81 5.95
CA PRO A 180 0.07 1.41 6.00
C PRO A 180 -0.15 0.85 4.59
N ILE A 181 0.46 -0.31 4.29
CA ILE A 181 0.37 -0.98 2.99
C ILE A 181 0.04 -2.46 3.20
N GLY A 182 -0.96 -2.96 2.51
CA GLY A 182 -1.32 -4.37 2.54
C GLY A 182 -2.83 -4.61 2.66
N PRO A 183 -3.27 -5.79 3.14
CA PRO A 183 -2.46 -6.90 3.66
C PRO A 183 -1.71 -7.68 2.58
N TYR A 184 -2.10 -7.55 1.32
CA TYR A 184 -1.55 -8.33 0.21
C TYR A 184 -1.05 -7.42 -0.91
N LEU A 185 0.01 -7.85 -1.58
CA LEU A 185 0.27 -7.51 -2.96
C LEU A 185 -0.45 -8.56 -3.83
N VAL A 186 -1.43 -8.12 -4.60
CA VAL A 186 -2.17 -8.95 -5.55
C VAL A 186 -1.52 -8.79 -6.91
N THR A 187 -1.03 -9.88 -7.50
CA THR A 187 -0.39 -9.83 -8.81
C THR A 187 -1.38 -9.39 -9.89
N LYS A 188 -0.88 -8.69 -10.91
CA LYS A 188 -1.71 -8.05 -11.94
C LYS A 188 -2.66 -9.03 -12.67
N ASP A 189 -2.26 -10.27 -12.86
CA ASP A 189 -3.05 -11.31 -13.53
C ASP A 189 -4.36 -11.67 -12.78
N GLU A 190 -4.44 -11.37 -11.49
CA GLU A 190 -5.65 -11.57 -10.68
C GLU A 190 -6.68 -10.43 -10.82
N ILE A 191 -6.27 -9.29 -11.39
CA ILE A 191 -7.10 -8.09 -11.50
C ILE A 191 -7.29 -7.71 -12.96
N SER A 192 -8.45 -8.04 -13.50
CA SER A 192 -8.75 -7.80 -14.91
C SER A 192 -8.87 -6.32 -15.28
N ASN A 193 -9.37 -5.50 -14.37
CA ASN A 193 -9.52 -4.05 -14.58
C ASN A 193 -9.41 -3.30 -13.25
N ALA A 194 -8.28 -2.65 -13.02
CA ALA A 194 -8.05 -1.88 -11.80
C ALA A 194 -8.97 -0.64 -11.68
N ASN A 195 -9.44 -0.09 -12.80
CA ASN A 195 -10.33 1.09 -12.79
C ASN A 195 -11.77 0.76 -12.37
N SER A 196 -12.13 -0.52 -12.26
CA SER A 196 -13.46 -0.95 -11.84
C SER A 196 -13.49 -1.52 -10.40
N LEU A 197 -12.40 -1.37 -9.66
CA LEU A 197 -12.35 -1.79 -8.26
C LEU A 197 -13.13 -0.82 -7.38
N ASN A 198 -13.96 -1.37 -6.49
CA ASN A 198 -14.57 -0.62 -5.42
C ASN A 198 -13.66 -0.65 -4.20
N MET A 199 -13.44 0.50 -3.57
CA MET A 199 -12.70 0.64 -2.33
C MET A 199 -13.58 1.34 -1.30
N SER A 200 -13.44 0.95 -0.03
CA SER A 200 -14.14 1.59 1.08
C SER A 200 -13.26 1.64 2.31
N CYS A 201 -13.44 2.66 3.12
CA CYS A 201 -12.87 2.78 4.45
C CYS A 201 -14.00 2.72 5.47
N LEU A 202 -13.81 1.94 6.53
CA LEU A 202 -14.73 1.89 7.67
C LEU A 202 -13.97 2.39 8.89
N LEU A 203 -14.39 3.52 9.43
CA LEU A 203 -13.84 4.07 10.66
C LEU A 203 -14.74 3.66 11.83
N TYR A 204 -14.17 2.95 12.79
CA TYR A 204 -14.84 2.60 14.04
C TYR A 204 -14.33 3.53 15.13
N THR A 205 -15.22 4.33 15.71
CA THR A 205 -14.93 5.20 16.85
C THR A 205 -15.61 4.63 18.10
N SER A 206 -15.02 4.86 19.27
CA SER A 206 -15.73 4.62 20.53
C SER A 206 -16.72 5.78 20.80
N ASP A 207 -17.78 5.51 21.54
CA ASP A 207 -18.83 6.49 21.89
C ASP A 207 -18.26 7.82 22.45
N ALA A 208 -17.07 7.77 23.10
CA ALA A 208 -16.37 8.94 23.60
C ALA A 208 -15.70 9.81 22.50
N ALA A 209 -15.51 9.28 21.29
CA ALA A 209 -14.92 10.01 20.17
C ALA A 209 -15.98 10.71 19.31
N ASP A 210 -17.20 10.20 19.27
CA ASP A 210 -18.32 10.76 18.48
C ASP A 210 -18.76 12.14 19.00
N GLU A 211 -18.55 12.46 20.27
CA GLU A 211 -18.84 13.78 20.84
C GLU A 211 -17.87 14.90 20.42
N GLN A 212 -16.72 14.56 19.81
CA GLN A 212 -15.69 15.54 19.41
C GLN A 212 -15.68 15.85 17.91
N LEU A 213 -16.47 15.16 17.09
CA LEU A 213 -16.50 15.31 15.64
C LEU A 213 -17.78 15.97 15.11
N SER A 214 -18.63 16.50 15.98
CA SER A 214 -19.87 17.23 15.63
C SER A 214 -19.65 18.74 15.59
#